data_d791a3ff85b6b3c1012d3d44ffdfbb94
#
_entry.id   d791a3ff85b6b3c1012d3d44ffdfbb94
#
_cell.length_a   1.000
_cell.length_b   1.000
_cell.length_c   1.000
_cell.angle_alpha   90.00
_cell.angle_beta   90.00
_cell.angle_gamma   90.00
#
_symmetry.space_group_name_H-M   'P 1'
#
loop_
_entity.id
_entity.type
_entity.pdbx_description
1 polymer ?
#
loop_
_entity_poly.entity_id
_entity_poly.type
_entity_poly.pdbx_seq_one_letter_code
_entity_poly.pdbx_strand_id
1 'polypeptide(L)'
;MRLSNIAKFKIMHVATHLLTLFGIGWSIWSNEYAWLGLSFLVFLYAGIMGVNVSLHRYYSHRSFKTGPIRDWILLISSFLPLLGSPAAWGSVHVYHHMTSDTDKDPHCPKNSNWFDVWFTRWPKIKIPLGVFKRFVRDPKMNFIHRNYFLLVVLYATVLLLIDWKLLVFVMAIPAVGCFHGASVIAVIPHLNTWGSYRNHNSGDSSKNSAIAWIFSLGEGWHNNHHNNPRNYRSGEKWWELDHSAFIIKHFLMIPDKK
;
A
#
# COMPACT_ATOMS: atom_id res chain seq x y z
N MET A 1 -12.85 -10.35 26.32
CA MET A 1 -11.46 -9.90 26.09
C MET A 1 -11.41 -9.13 24.77
N ARG A 2 -10.95 -7.87 24.76
CA ARG A 2 -10.83 -7.10 23.50
C ARG A 2 -9.59 -7.54 22.72
N LEU A 3 -9.77 -7.93 21.46
CA LEU A 3 -8.65 -8.27 20.58
C LEU A 3 -7.72 -7.08 20.33
N SER A 4 -6.41 -7.31 20.32
CA SER A 4 -5.42 -6.29 19.93
C SER A 4 -5.58 -5.90 18.46
N ASN A 5 -5.16 -4.70 18.08
CA ASN A 5 -5.21 -4.26 16.66
C ASN A 5 -4.37 -5.16 15.75
N ILE A 6 -3.27 -5.70 16.25
CA ILE A 6 -2.45 -6.68 15.50
C ILE A 6 -3.24 -7.96 15.25
N ALA A 7 -3.97 -8.47 16.25
CA ALA A 7 -4.79 -9.67 16.09
C ALA A 7 -5.93 -9.42 15.09
N LYS A 8 -6.61 -8.26 15.16
CA LYS A 8 -7.66 -7.89 14.20
C LYS A 8 -7.12 -7.80 12.77
N PHE A 9 -5.93 -7.21 12.59
CA PHE A 9 -5.27 -7.11 11.29
C PHE A 9 -4.96 -8.49 10.71
N LYS A 10 -4.39 -9.39 11.51
CA LYS A 10 -4.11 -10.77 11.09
C LYS A 10 -5.38 -11.54 10.72
N ILE A 11 -6.43 -11.44 11.54
CA ILE A 11 -7.73 -12.09 11.26
C ILE A 11 -8.31 -11.56 9.94
N MET A 12 -8.31 -10.26 9.73
CA MET A 12 -8.78 -9.64 8.49
C MET A 12 -8.03 -10.19 7.27
N HIS A 13 -6.69 -10.26 7.31
CA HIS A 13 -5.90 -10.78 6.20
C HIS A 13 -6.12 -12.27 5.96
N VAL A 14 -6.20 -13.09 7.02
CA VAL A 14 -6.54 -14.52 6.86
C VAL A 14 -7.92 -14.66 6.21
N ALA A 15 -8.92 -13.93 6.70
CA ALA A 15 -10.28 -13.97 6.15
C ALA A 15 -10.32 -13.56 4.66
N THR A 16 -9.63 -12.47 4.28
CA THR A 16 -9.58 -12.04 2.88
C THR A 16 -8.87 -13.05 1.98
N HIS A 17 -7.80 -13.71 2.44
CA HIS A 17 -7.13 -14.76 1.68
C HIS A 17 -8.04 -16.00 1.49
N LEU A 18 -8.76 -16.42 2.52
CA LEU A 18 -9.71 -17.54 2.40
C LEU A 18 -10.87 -17.19 1.44
N LEU A 19 -11.42 -15.99 1.53
CA LEU A 19 -12.44 -15.51 0.60
C LEU A 19 -11.90 -15.41 -0.84
N THR A 20 -10.64 -15.05 -1.02
CA THR A 20 -9.98 -14.98 -2.33
C THR A 20 -9.88 -16.39 -2.94
N LEU A 21 -9.41 -17.38 -2.18
CA LEU A 21 -9.32 -18.77 -2.63
C LEU A 21 -10.71 -19.32 -2.99
N PHE A 22 -11.71 -19.04 -2.14
CA PHE A 22 -13.11 -19.39 -2.41
C PHE A 22 -13.61 -18.75 -3.71
N GLY A 23 -13.41 -17.44 -3.88
CA GLY A 23 -13.90 -16.69 -5.06
C GLY A 23 -13.28 -17.16 -6.37
N ILE A 24 -11.96 -17.44 -6.39
CA ILE A 24 -11.29 -17.99 -7.56
C ILE A 24 -11.85 -19.37 -7.88
N GLY A 25 -11.95 -20.26 -6.89
CA GLY A 25 -12.50 -21.60 -7.05
C GLY A 25 -13.96 -21.57 -7.53
N TRP A 26 -14.76 -20.68 -6.94
CA TRP A 26 -16.16 -20.49 -7.38
C TRP A 26 -16.25 -19.98 -8.83
N SER A 27 -15.43 -18.99 -9.24
CA SER A 27 -15.45 -18.48 -10.63
C SER A 27 -15.06 -19.56 -11.66
N ILE A 28 -14.12 -20.46 -11.31
CA ILE A 28 -13.74 -21.58 -12.17
C ILE A 28 -14.90 -22.59 -12.26
N TRP A 29 -15.51 -22.93 -11.13
CA TRP A 29 -16.60 -23.89 -11.07
C TRP A 29 -17.87 -23.41 -11.80
N SER A 30 -18.22 -22.12 -11.64
CA SER A 30 -19.42 -21.52 -12.22
C SER A 30 -19.26 -20.99 -13.65
N ASN A 31 -18.01 -20.91 -14.14
CA ASN A 31 -17.62 -20.23 -15.39
C ASN A 31 -17.95 -18.72 -15.42
N GLU A 32 -18.10 -18.07 -14.25
CA GLU A 32 -18.39 -16.62 -14.14
C GLU A 32 -17.11 -15.78 -14.05
N TYR A 33 -16.27 -15.81 -15.07
CA TYR A 33 -14.95 -15.14 -15.10
C TYR A 33 -15.03 -13.60 -15.13
N ALA A 34 -16.18 -13.04 -15.49
CA ALA A 34 -16.37 -11.58 -15.48
C ALA A 34 -16.12 -10.97 -14.10
N TRP A 35 -16.41 -11.68 -13.02
CA TRP A 35 -16.11 -11.25 -11.66
C TRP A 35 -14.60 -11.14 -11.37
N LEU A 36 -13.79 -12.03 -11.93
CA LEU A 36 -12.32 -11.91 -11.83
C LEU A 36 -11.83 -10.68 -12.63
N GLY A 37 -12.43 -10.40 -13.78
CA GLY A 37 -12.17 -9.18 -14.53
C GLY A 37 -12.49 -7.92 -13.74
N LEU A 38 -13.65 -7.87 -13.07
CA LEU A 38 -14.01 -6.78 -12.16
C LEU A 38 -13.00 -6.67 -11.00
N SER A 39 -12.64 -7.78 -10.36
CA SER A 39 -11.63 -7.80 -9.30
C SER A 39 -10.29 -7.23 -9.76
N PHE A 40 -9.86 -7.54 -10.98
CA PHE A 40 -8.63 -7.02 -11.54
C PHE A 40 -8.70 -5.50 -11.74
N LEU A 41 -9.80 -4.96 -12.24
CA LEU A 41 -9.98 -3.50 -12.37
C LEU A 41 -9.98 -2.79 -11.01
N VAL A 42 -10.67 -3.37 -10.02
CA VAL A 42 -10.67 -2.84 -8.65
C VAL A 42 -9.27 -2.93 -8.02
N PHE A 43 -8.53 -4.02 -8.25
CA PHE A 43 -7.14 -4.17 -7.82
C PHE A 43 -6.24 -3.09 -8.44
N LEU A 44 -6.35 -2.84 -9.74
CA LEU A 44 -5.60 -1.76 -10.39
C LEU A 44 -5.89 -0.40 -9.75
N TYR A 45 -7.17 -0.10 -9.52
CA TYR A 45 -7.55 1.15 -8.86
C TYR A 45 -7.04 1.23 -7.41
N ALA A 46 -7.28 0.19 -6.61
CA ALA A 46 -6.86 0.16 -5.20
C ALA A 46 -5.34 0.18 -5.05
N GLY A 47 -4.60 -0.50 -5.92
CA GLY A 47 -3.14 -0.49 -5.93
C GLY A 47 -2.57 0.86 -6.37
N ILE A 48 -3.00 1.37 -7.51
CA ILE A 48 -2.47 2.63 -8.05
C ILE A 48 -2.95 3.82 -7.20
N MET A 49 -4.27 3.99 -7.06
CA MET A 49 -4.82 5.15 -6.35
C MET A 49 -4.75 5.00 -4.84
N GLY A 50 -5.00 3.81 -4.31
CA GLY A 50 -5.03 3.57 -2.87
C GLY A 50 -3.63 3.43 -2.27
N VAL A 51 -2.79 2.53 -2.80
CA VAL A 51 -1.43 2.31 -2.26
C VAL A 51 -0.46 3.36 -2.76
N ASN A 52 -0.22 3.41 -4.09
CA ASN A 52 0.91 4.17 -4.64
C ASN A 52 0.71 5.68 -4.54
N VAL A 53 -0.47 6.18 -4.92
CA VAL A 53 -0.75 7.62 -4.90
C VAL A 53 -1.14 8.08 -3.50
N SER A 54 -2.12 7.43 -2.85
CA SER A 54 -2.67 7.93 -1.59
C SER A 54 -1.80 7.60 -0.39
N LEU A 55 -1.65 6.30 -0.04
CA LEU A 55 -0.90 5.90 1.16
C LEU A 55 0.56 6.32 1.06
N HIS A 56 1.20 6.05 -0.07
CA HIS A 56 2.62 6.22 -0.26
C HIS A 56 2.98 7.69 -0.55
N ARG A 57 2.64 8.21 -1.74
CA ARG A 57 3.13 9.53 -2.20
C ARG A 57 2.45 10.70 -1.50
N TYR A 58 1.14 10.61 -1.24
CA TYR A 58 0.40 11.73 -0.64
C TYR A 58 0.51 11.75 0.89
N TYR A 59 0.01 10.73 1.58
CA TYR A 59 -0.04 10.77 3.04
C TYR A 59 1.31 10.54 3.70
N SER A 60 2.14 9.61 3.20
CA SER A 60 3.44 9.33 3.82
C SER A 60 4.48 10.38 3.48
N HIS A 61 4.71 10.64 2.20
CA HIS A 61 5.79 11.53 1.75
C HIS A 61 5.39 12.97 1.52
N ARG A 62 4.08 13.27 1.43
CA ARG A 62 3.58 14.62 1.13
C ARG A 62 4.24 15.19 -0.13
N SER A 63 4.38 14.37 -1.15
CA SER A 63 5.12 14.68 -2.37
C SER A 63 4.38 15.64 -3.31
N PHE A 64 3.11 15.91 -3.07
CA PHE A 64 2.32 16.91 -3.80
C PHE A 64 1.22 17.50 -2.92
N LYS A 65 0.63 18.61 -3.36
CA LYS A 65 -0.54 19.26 -2.74
C LYS A 65 -1.75 19.06 -3.62
N THR A 66 -2.94 18.99 -3.00
CA THR A 66 -4.21 18.83 -3.73
C THR A 66 -5.34 19.62 -3.09
N GLY A 67 -6.50 19.71 -3.78
CA GLY A 67 -7.69 20.37 -3.26
C GLY A 67 -8.52 19.47 -2.35
N PRO A 68 -9.49 20.05 -1.60
CA PRO A 68 -10.24 19.32 -0.57
C PRO A 68 -11.06 18.15 -1.11
N ILE A 69 -11.65 18.27 -2.29
CA ILE A 69 -12.41 17.16 -2.92
C ILE A 69 -11.49 16.00 -3.27
N ARG A 70 -10.34 16.30 -3.89
CA ARG A 70 -9.35 15.28 -4.25
C ARG A 70 -8.71 14.64 -3.01
N ASP A 71 -8.51 15.40 -1.92
CA ASP A 71 -8.05 14.86 -0.63
C ASP A 71 -9.03 13.82 -0.06
N TRP A 72 -10.35 14.06 -0.16
CA TRP A 72 -11.34 13.06 0.22
C TRP A 72 -11.32 11.82 -0.69
N ILE A 73 -11.16 12.00 -2.00
CA ILE A 73 -11.00 10.87 -2.94
C ILE A 73 -9.79 10.04 -2.56
N LEU A 74 -8.64 10.68 -2.28
CA LEU A 74 -7.43 10.00 -1.85
C LEU A 74 -7.61 9.27 -0.52
N LEU A 75 -8.33 9.89 0.44
CA LEU A 75 -8.59 9.28 1.73
C LEU A 75 -9.46 8.02 1.61
N ILE A 76 -10.51 8.05 0.80
CA ILE A 76 -11.35 6.89 0.51
C ILE A 76 -10.55 5.82 -0.24
N SER A 77 -9.79 6.21 -1.26
CA SER A 77 -8.94 5.28 -2.03
C SER A 77 -7.91 4.57 -1.14
N SER A 78 -7.33 5.27 -0.16
CA SER A 78 -6.34 4.70 0.77
C SER A 78 -6.90 3.60 1.68
N PHE A 79 -8.21 3.52 1.82
CA PHE A 79 -8.89 2.51 2.62
C PHE A 79 -9.10 1.18 1.88
N LEU A 80 -9.29 1.22 0.56
CA LEU A 80 -9.64 0.04 -0.25
C LEU A 80 -8.59 -1.09 -0.23
N PRO A 81 -7.27 -0.82 -0.17
CA PRO A 81 -6.25 -1.87 -0.11
C PRO A 81 -6.27 -2.71 1.17
N LEU A 82 -6.96 -2.28 2.22
CA LEU A 82 -7.01 -2.91 3.55
C LEU A 82 -5.63 -3.12 4.21
N LEU A 83 -4.66 -2.28 3.89
CA LEU A 83 -3.29 -2.34 4.44
C LEU A 83 -3.13 -1.65 5.80
N GLY A 84 -4.23 -1.33 6.48
CA GLY A 84 -4.28 -0.54 7.69
C GLY A 84 -4.71 0.90 7.44
N SER A 85 -4.92 1.66 8.51
CA SER A 85 -5.24 3.09 8.35
C SER A 85 -4.05 3.85 7.76
N PRO A 86 -4.29 4.97 7.02
CA PRO A 86 -3.21 5.78 6.48
C PRO A 86 -2.21 6.25 7.55
N ALA A 87 -2.67 6.51 8.78
CA ALA A 87 -1.80 6.87 9.89
C ALA A 87 -0.89 5.71 10.33
N ALA A 88 -1.42 4.49 10.41
CA ALA A 88 -0.64 3.31 10.78
C ALA A 88 0.36 2.95 9.69
N TRP A 89 -0.11 2.81 8.44
CA TRP A 89 0.72 2.46 7.30
C TRP A 89 1.82 3.51 7.05
N GLY A 90 1.43 4.77 6.98
CA GLY A 90 2.38 5.87 6.75
C GLY A 90 3.42 6.02 7.85
N SER A 91 3.06 5.74 9.12
CA SER A 91 4.03 5.78 10.23
C SER A 91 5.10 4.71 10.09
N VAL A 92 4.71 3.49 9.73
CA VAL A 92 5.64 2.38 9.48
C VAL A 92 6.54 2.73 8.30
N HIS A 93 5.96 3.18 7.19
CA HIS A 93 6.68 3.49 5.96
C HIS A 93 7.68 4.65 6.13
N VAL A 94 7.26 5.74 6.78
CA VAL A 94 8.18 6.85 7.07
C VAL A 94 9.30 6.43 8.02
N TYR A 95 9.00 5.59 9.00
CA TYR A 95 10.02 5.10 9.91
C TYR A 95 11.00 4.14 9.21
N HIS A 96 10.53 3.33 8.26
CA HIS A 96 11.38 2.56 7.37
C HIS A 96 12.38 3.46 6.62
N HIS A 97 11.93 4.53 5.96
CA HIS A 97 12.84 5.47 5.29
C HIS A 97 13.85 6.14 6.24
N MET A 98 13.47 6.36 7.50
CA MET A 98 14.40 6.95 8.50
C MET A 98 15.45 5.97 9.00
N THR A 99 15.18 4.67 8.91
CA THR A 99 15.99 3.62 9.55
C THR A 99 16.33 2.47 8.60
N SER A 100 16.15 2.68 7.29
CA SER A 100 16.32 1.65 6.26
C SER A 100 17.62 0.88 6.43
N ASP A 101 17.52 -0.45 6.37
CA ASP A 101 18.62 -1.42 6.55
C ASP A 101 19.30 -1.44 7.94
N THR A 102 18.80 -0.69 8.92
CA THR A 102 19.31 -0.76 10.32
C THR A 102 18.47 -1.74 11.17
N ASP A 103 18.95 -2.06 12.37
CA ASP A 103 18.21 -2.90 13.33
C ASP A 103 16.88 -2.31 13.78
N LYS A 104 16.64 -1.02 13.50
CA LYS A 104 15.39 -0.30 13.82
C LYS A 104 14.41 -0.30 12.66
N ASP A 105 14.80 -0.79 11.49
CA ASP A 105 13.92 -0.89 10.33
C ASP A 105 12.79 -1.88 10.59
N PRO A 106 11.52 -1.47 10.50
CA PRO A 106 10.39 -2.34 10.82
C PRO A 106 10.25 -3.55 9.89
N HIS A 107 10.78 -3.50 8.68
CA HIS A 107 10.59 -4.57 7.69
C HIS A 107 11.79 -4.77 6.75
N CYS A 108 13.01 -4.74 7.29
CA CYS A 108 14.21 -5.00 6.51
C CYS A 108 14.40 -6.50 6.21
N PRO A 109 14.39 -6.93 4.94
CA PRO A 109 14.59 -8.34 4.59
C PRO A 109 16.06 -8.81 4.76
N LYS A 110 16.99 -7.91 5.02
CA LYS A 110 18.38 -8.27 5.33
C LYS A 110 18.58 -8.67 6.80
N ASN A 111 17.82 -8.02 7.69
CA ASN A 111 17.91 -8.24 9.13
C ASN A 111 16.85 -9.22 9.65
N SER A 112 15.90 -9.59 8.78
CA SER A 112 14.80 -10.51 9.06
C SER A 112 14.67 -11.53 7.93
N ASN A 113 13.99 -12.65 8.19
CA ASN A 113 13.63 -13.56 7.12
C ASN A 113 12.69 -12.85 6.15
N TRP A 114 12.97 -12.91 4.83
CA TRP A 114 12.13 -12.30 3.79
C TRP A 114 10.66 -12.75 3.85
N PHE A 115 10.42 -14.00 4.26
CA PHE A 115 9.07 -14.53 4.45
C PHE A 115 8.31 -13.82 5.57
N ASP A 116 8.99 -13.49 6.68
CA ASP A 116 8.39 -12.76 7.78
C ASP A 116 8.09 -11.30 7.39
N VAL A 117 8.94 -10.69 6.56
CA VAL A 117 8.67 -9.38 5.98
C VAL A 117 7.47 -9.45 5.06
N TRP A 118 7.42 -10.43 4.15
CA TRP A 118 6.33 -10.64 3.20
C TRP A 118 4.97 -10.78 3.87
N PHE A 119 4.87 -11.58 4.93
CA PHE A 119 3.63 -11.84 5.66
C PHE A 119 3.43 -10.94 6.89
N THR A 120 4.10 -9.79 6.93
CA THR A 120 3.96 -8.80 8.02
C THR A 120 4.15 -9.38 9.43
N ARG A 121 4.99 -10.40 9.56
CA ARG A 121 5.39 -11.00 10.85
C ARG A 121 6.63 -10.31 11.43
N TRP A 122 6.62 -8.98 11.36
CA TRP A 122 7.75 -8.14 11.76
C TRP A 122 8.02 -8.21 13.27
N PRO A 123 9.28 -7.99 13.66
CA PRO A 123 9.60 -7.82 15.08
C PRO A 123 8.81 -6.63 15.65
N LYS A 124 8.55 -6.67 16.95
CA LYS A 124 7.82 -5.60 17.67
C LYS A 124 8.66 -4.33 17.78
N ILE A 125 8.85 -3.63 16.68
CA ILE A 125 9.56 -2.35 16.66
C ILE A 125 8.61 -1.25 17.12
N LYS A 126 9.06 -0.42 18.03
CA LYS A 126 8.29 0.73 18.54
C LYS A 126 8.52 1.92 17.61
N ILE A 127 7.50 2.25 16.82
CA ILE A 127 7.51 3.49 16.04
C ILE A 127 7.53 4.69 17.01
N PRO A 128 8.47 5.65 16.86
CA PRO A 128 8.50 6.84 17.70
C PRO A 128 7.17 7.61 17.63
N LEU A 129 6.67 8.04 18.78
CA LEU A 129 5.40 8.73 18.89
C LEU A 129 5.34 10.01 18.04
N GLY A 130 6.48 10.68 17.84
CA GLY A 130 6.59 11.86 16.98
C GLY A 130 6.26 11.56 15.52
N VAL A 131 6.69 10.40 15.01
CA VAL A 131 6.38 9.95 13.64
C VAL A 131 4.88 9.70 13.49
N PHE A 132 4.26 9.01 14.44
CA PHE A 132 2.84 8.72 14.41
C PHE A 132 1.97 9.98 14.58
N LYS A 133 2.31 10.86 15.54
CA LYS A 133 1.55 12.09 15.82
C LYS A 133 1.39 13.00 14.60
N ARG A 134 2.35 13.00 13.65
CA ARG A 134 2.24 13.83 12.44
C ARG A 134 1.04 13.46 11.55
N PHE A 135 0.59 12.22 11.62
CA PHE A 135 -0.57 11.74 10.86
C PHE A 135 -1.88 12.03 11.58
N VAL A 136 -1.96 11.73 12.87
CA VAL A 136 -3.21 11.86 13.65
C VAL A 136 -3.52 13.30 14.10
N ARG A 137 -2.68 14.27 13.77
CA ARG A 137 -3.02 15.71 13.91
C ARG A 137 -4.16 16.13 12.99
N ASP A 138 -4.29 15.52 11.82
CA ASP A 138 -5.44 15.71 10.94
C ASP A 138 -6.66 14.99 11.56
N PRO A 139 -7.78 15.67 11.83
CA PRO A 139 -8.97 15.06 12.44
C PRO A 139 -9.55 13.93 11.60
N LYS A 140 -9.52 14.02 10.25
CA LYS A 140 -10.01 12.97 9.34
C LYS A 140 -9.16 11.71 9.46
N MET A 141 -7.85 11.86 9.42
CA MET A 141 -6.89 10.76 9.58
C MET A 141 -7.03 10.10 10.95
N ASN A 142 -7.19 10.90 12.01
CA ASN A 142 -7.41 10.39 13.36
C ASN A 142 -8.74 9.63 13.48
N PHE A 143 -9.82 10.14 12.91
CA PHE A 143 -11.11 9.46 12.87
C PHE A 143 -11.01 8.10 12.20
N ILE A 144 -10.43 8.03 10.99
CA ILE A 144 -10.25 6.78 10.25
C ILE A 144 -9.33 5.82 11.04
N HIS A 145 -8.24 6.30 11.62
CA HIS A 145 -7.33 5.45 12.39
C HIS A 145 -8.04 4.81 13.60
N ARG A 146 -8.80 5.59 14.36
CA ARG A 146 -9.51 5.09 15.55
C ARG A 146 -10.63 4.10 15.21
N ASN A 147 -11.29 4.30 14.08
CA ASN A 147 -12.46 3.52 13.68
C ASN A 147 -12.14 2.50 12.57
N TYR A 148 -10.87 2.31 12.21
CA TYR A 148 -10.47 1.54 11.03
C TYR A 148 -11.17 0.19 10.91
N PHE A 149 -11.12 -0.64 11.94
CA PHE A 149 -11.73 -1.98 11.90
C PHE A 149 -13.26 -1.94 11.90
N LEU A 150 -13.87 -0.94 12.54
CA LEU A 150 -15.32 -0.74 12.44
C LEU A 150 -15.71 -0.39 11.00
N LEU A 151 -14.98 0.53 10.36
CA LEU A 151 -15.21 0.92 8.97
C LEU A 151 -15.02 -0.27 8.00
N VAL A 152 -14.02 -1.13 8.26
CA VAL A 152 -13.83 -2.36 7.47
C VAL A 152 -15.04 -3.29 7.60
N VAL A 153 -15.53 -3.52 8.83
CA VAL A 153 -16.71 -4.36 9.07
C VAL A 153 -17.95 -3.76 8.41
N LEU A 154 -18.16 -2.45 8.54
CA LEU A 154 -19.29 -1.77 7.89
C LEU A 154 -19.21 -1.89 6.36
N TYR A 155 -18.04 -1.68 5.77
CA TYR A 155 -17.82 -1.85 4.33
C TYR A 155 -18.13 -3.28 3.87
N ALA A 156 -17.57 -4.27 4.57
CA ALA A 156 -17.85 -5.69 4.30
C ALA A 156 -19.34 -6.04 4.41
N THR A 157 -20.00 -5.51 5.46
CA THR A 157 -21.42 -5.74 5.68
C THR A 157 -22.28 -5.14 4.57
N VAL A 158 -21.99 -3.90 4.14
CA VAL A 158 -22.72 -3.26 3.05
C VAL A 158 -22.58 -4.08 1.76
N LEU A 159 -21.36 -4.50 1.40
CA LEU A 159 -21.14 -5.32 0.21
C LEU A 159 -21.90 -6.66 0.30
N LEU A 160 -21.83 -7.33 1.45
CA LEU A 160 -22.49 -8.61 1.68
C LEU A 160 -24.02 -8.51 1.60
N LEU A 161 -24.61 -7.42 2.10
CA LEU A 161 -26.06 -7.18 2.05
C LEU A 161 -26.57 -6.90 0.64
N ILE A 162 -25.73 -6.34 -0.25
CA ILE A 162 -26.09 -6.10 -1.65
C ILE A 162 -25.92 -7.41 -2.45
N ASP A 163 -24.76 -8.02 -2.43
CA ASP A 163 -24.45 -9.30 -3.03
C ASP A 163 -23.15 -9.84 -2.42
N TRP A 164 -23.13 -11.10 -1.97
CA TRP A 164 -21.94 -11.73 -1.42
C TRP A 164 -20.75 -11.71 -2.40
N LYS A 165 -21.00 -11.71 -3.71
CA LYS A 165 -19.96 -11.61 -4.74
C LYS A 165 -19.20 -10.30 -4.63
N LEU A 166 -19.85 -9.18 -4.27
CA LEU A 166 -19.17 -7.90 -4.06
C LEU A 166 -18.16 -7.98 -2.90
N LEU A 167 -18.51 -8.67 -1.80
CA LEU A 167 -17.56 -8.87 -0.70
C LEU A 167 -16.31 -9.61 -1.17
N VAL A 168 -16.45 -10.61 -2.02
CA VAL A 168 -15.35 -11.41 -2.52
C VAL A 168 -14.57 -10.66 -3.61
N PHE A 169 -15.24 -10.19 -4.65
CA PHE A 169 -14.62 -9.71 -5.89
C PHE A 169 -14.27 -8.22 -5.88
N VAL A 170 -14.92 -7.42 -5.05
CA VAL A 170 -14.65 -5.97 -4.94
C VAL A 170 -13.80 -5.65 -3.70
N MET A 171 -13.84 -6.48 -2.66
CA MET A 171 -13.07 -6.23 -1.43
C MET A 171 -11.94 -7.25 -1.23
N ALA A 172 -12.25 -8.56 -1.13
CA ALA A 172 -11.26 -9.53 -0.68
C ALA A 172 -10.13 -9.76 -1.70
N ILE A 173 -10.45 -10.09 -2.96
CA ILE A 173 -9.45 -10.36 -4.00
C ILE A 173 -8.56 -9.13 -4.27
N PRO A 174 -9.09 -7.92 -4.48
CA PRO A 174 -8.27 -6.73 -4.65
C PRO A 174 -7.36 -6.43 -3.44
N ALA A 175 -7.88 -6.60 -2.22
CA ALA A 175 -7.09 -6.36 -1.01
C ALA A 175 -5.91 -7.34 -0.88
N VAL A 176 -6.10 -8.61 -1.22
CA VAL A 176 -5.02 -9.62 -1.26
C VAL A 176 -4.00 -9.27 -2.33
N GLY A 177 -4.43 -8.84 -3.52
CA GLY A 177 -3.53 -8.33 -4.56
C GLY A 177 -2.67 -7.15 -4.08
N CYS A 178 -3.29 -6.16 -3.42
CA CYS A 178 -2.59 -5.02 -2.85
C CYS A 178 -1.64 -5.43 -1.72
N PHE A 179 -2.02 -6.39 -0.87
CA PHE A 179 -1.17 -6.93 0.18
C PHE A 179 0.12 -7.52 -0.40
N HIS A 180 0.00 -8.38 -1.41
CA HIS A 180 1.18 -8.99 -2.04
C HIS A 180 1.99 -7.96 -2.85
N GLY A 181 1.35 -6.99 -3.52
CA GLY A 181 2.04 -5.90 -4.20
C GLY A 181 2.89 -5.05 -3.25
N ALA A 182 2.36 -4.73 -2.06
CA ALA A 182 3.11 -4.02 -1.02
C ALA A 182 4.25 -4.88 -0.45
N SER A 183 4.04 -6.20 -0.30
CA SER A 183 5.08 -7.14 0.15
C SER A 183 6.21 -7.27 -0.87
N VAL A 184 5.90 -7.25 -2.18
CA VAL A 184 6.91 -7.22 -3.26
C VAL A 184 7.85 -6.04 -3.07
N ILE A 185 7.32 -4.83 -2.81
CA ILE A 185 8.15 -3.63 -2.60
C ILE A 185 8.95 -3.69 -1.30
N ALA A 186 8.39 -4.26 -0.25
CA ALA A 186 9.12 -4.42 1.01
C ALA A 186 10.30 -5.41 0.91
N VAL A 187 10.27 -6.34 -0.04
CA VAL A 187 11.26 -7.42 -0.14
C VAL A 187 12.16 -7.29 -1.36
N ILE A 188 11.60 -7.31 -2.57
CA ILE A 188 12.35 -7.47 -3.82
C ILE A 188 13.39 -6.37 -4.05
N PRO A 189 13.08 -5.07 -3.90
CA PRO A 189 14.05 -4.00 -4.14
C PRO A 189 15.18 -3.91 -3.10
N HIS A 190 15.04 -4.56 -1.95
CA HIS A 190 16.07 -4.60 -0.91
C HIS A 190 16.98 -5.83 -0.99
N LEU A 191 16.69 -6.77 -1.90
CA LEU A 191 17.49 -7.95 -2.16
C LEU A 191 18.26 -7.82 -3.48
N ASN A 192 19.27 -8.69 -3.67
CA ASN A 192 19.97 -8.82 -4.94
C ASN A 192 19.14 -9.70 -5.88
N THR A 193 18.24 -9.09 -6.65
CA THR A 193 17.41 -9.79 -7.62
C THR A 193 17.90 -9.55 -9.05
N TRP A 194 17.64 -10.49 -9.94
CA TRP A 194 18.00 -10.37 -11.35
C TRP A 194 17.44 -9.10 -12.00
N GLY A 195 18.28 -8.39 -12.78
CA GLY A 195 17.89 -7.15 -13.45
C GLY A 195 17.69 -5.95 -12.55
N SER A 196 18.00 -6.06 -11.24
CA SER A 196 17.94 -4.90 -10.33
C SER A 196 19.19 -4.02 -10.47
N TYR A 197 19.00 -2.71 -10.36
CA TYR A 197 20.10 -1.72 -10.51
C TYR A 197 19.89 -0.52 -9.59
N ARG A 198 20.90 0.34 -9.50
CA ARG A 198 20.85 1.59 -8.74
C ARG A 198 21.21 2.77 -9.63
N ASN A 199 20.47 3.87 -9.49
CA ASN A 199 20.82 5.16 -10.05
C ASN A 199 21.57 6.03 -9.03
N HIS A 200 21.30 5.81 -7.74
CA HIS A 200 21.80 6.65 -6.63
C HIS A 200 22.42 5.82 -5.52
N ASN A 201 23.36 6.44 -4.79
CA ASN A 201 23.82 5.94 -3.52
C ASN A 201 22.96 6.53 -2.40
N SER A 202 21.81 5.91 -2.13
CA SER A 202 20.81 6.33 -1.13
C SER A 202 21.20 6.04 0.31
N GLY A 203 22.37 5.42 0.54
CA GLY A 203 22.82 5.03 1.89
C GLY A 203 22.20 3.73 2.42
N ASP A 204 21.28 3.13 1.67
CA ASP A 204 20.61 1.87 1.97
C ASP A 204 20.79 0.86 0.82
N SER A 205 20.11 -0.29 0.87
CA SER A 205 20.20 -1.33 -0.15
C SER A 205 19.16 -1.24 -1.26
N SER A 206 18.31 -0.22 -1.25
CA SER A 206 17.23 -0.08 -2.22
C SER A 206 17.74 -0.11 -3.67
N LYS A 207 16.99 -0.77 -4.53
CA LYS A 207 17.28 -0.94 -5.97
C LYS A 207 16.04 -0.67 -6.80
N ASN A 208 16.27 -0.24 -8.02
CA ASN A 208 15.26 -0.21 -9.06
C ASN A 208 15.09 -1.62 -9.64
N SER A 209 13.84 -2.06 -9.82
CA SER A 209 13.51 -3.39 -10.32
C SER A 209 12.26 -3.35 -11.18
N ALA A 210 12.37 -3.77 -12.44
CA ALA A 210 11.23 -3.88 -13.34
C ALA A 210 10.23 -4.97 -12.87
N ILE A 211 10.74 -6.05 -12.26
CA ILE A 211 9.89 -7.09 -11.67
C ILE A 211 9.05 -6.50 -10.54
N ALA A 212 9.68 -5.76 -9.62
CA ALA A 212 8.95 -5.08 -8.56
C ALA A 212 7.96 -4.05 -9.12
N TRP A 213 8.30 -3.34 -10.19
CA TRP A 213 7.41 -2.39 -10.85
C TRP A 213 6.13 -3.04 -11.37
N ILE A 214 6.22 -4.20 -12.03
CA ILE A 214 5.06 -4.93 -12.55
C ILE A 214 4.12 -5.34 -11.40
N PHE A 215 4.65 -6.02 -10.39
CA PHE A 215 3.83 -6.61 -9.32
C PHE A 215 3.35 -5.61 -8.28
N SER A 216 3.98 -4.45 -8.15
CA SER A 216 3.55 -3.35 -7.28
C SER A 216 2.74 -2.27 -8.00
N LEU A 217 2.45 -2.46 -9.28
CA LEU A 217 1.75 -1.47 -10.09
C LEU A 217 2.46 -0.10 -10.10
N GLY A 218 3.82 -0.11 -10.26
CA GLY A 218 4.56 1.11 -10.55
C GLY A 218 5.57 1.60 -9.50
N GLU A 219 5.70 0.95 -8.35
CA GLU A 219 6.62 1.40 -7.28
C GLU A 219 8.04 0.77 -7.37
N GLY A 220 8.36 0.09 -8.45
CA GLY A 220 9.66 -0.61 -8.61
C GLY A 220 10.88 0.28 -8.81
N TRP A 221 10.72 1.58 -9.07
CA TRP A 221 11.83 2.53 -9.13
C TRP A 221 12.24 2.99 -7.73
N HIS A 222 12.53 2.01 -6.88
CA HIS A 222 12.60 2.15 -5.45
C HIS A 222 13.88 2.82 -4.95
N ASN A 223 15.01 2.63 -5.65
CA ASN A 223 16.24 3.36 -5.34
C ASN A 223 16.12 4.86 -5.65
N ASN A 224 15.48 5.22 -6.76
CA ASN A 224 15.20 6.62 -7.08
C ASN A 224 14.29 7.24 -6.00
N HIS A 225 13.27 6.48 -5.58
CA HIS A 225 12.36 6.90 -4.53
C HIS A 225 13.07 7.08 -3.17
N HIS A 226 13.92 6.13 -2.75
CA HIS A 226 14.68 6.24 -1.50
C HIS A 226 15.66 7.42 -1.51
N ASN A 227 16.21 7.77 -2.68
CA ASN A 227 17.07 8.94 -2.83
C ASN A 227 16.30 10.25 -2.67
N ASN A 228 15.05 10.33 -3.15
CA ASN A 228 14.22 11.54 -3.03
C ASN A 228 12.74 11.22 -2.79
N PRO A 229 12.34 10.79 -1.57
CA PRO A 229 10.99 10.33 -1.27
C PRO A 229 9.92 11.44 -1.34
N ARG A 230 10.32 12.72 -1.37
CA ARG A 230 9.40 13.84 -1.54
C ARG A 230 9.10 14.18 -3.00
N ASN A 231 9.80 13.59 -3.94
CA ASN A 231 9.47 13.74 -5.35
C ASN A 231 8.24 12.85 -5.66
N TYR A 232 7.21 13.45 -6.25
CA TYR A 232 6.03 12.69 -6.68
C TYR A 232 6.33 11.77 -7.87
N ARG A 233 7.46 11.93 -8.55
CA ARG A 233 7.93 11.11 -9.66
C ARG A 233 9.11 10.26 -9.21
N SER A 234 8.98 8.94 -9.33
CA SER A 234 10.03 7.98 -9.04
C SER A 234 10.80 7.55 -10.30
N GLY A 235 10.19 7.59 -11.48
CA GLY A 235 10.86 7.27 -12.74
C GLY A 235 11.72 8.43 -13.21
N GLU A 236 13.03 8.19 -13.43
CA GLU A 236 14.01 9.21 -13.89
C GLU A 236 14.41 9.00 -15.33
N LYS A 237 14.62 7.75 -15.75
CA LYS A 237 14.99 7.41 -17.13
C LYS A 237 13.74 7.28 -18.01
N TRP A 238 13.90 7.41 -19.33
CA TRP A 238 12.77 7.39 -20.26
C TRP A 238 11.97 6.07 -20.26
N TRP A 239 12.61 4.95 -19.90
CA TRP A 239 11.96 3.64 -19.76
C TRP A 239 11.40 3.37 -18.35
N GLU A 240 11.73 4.18 -17.37
CA GLU A 240 11.22 4.08 -16.02
C GLU A 240 9.80 4.68 -15.95
N LEU A 241 8.84 3.96 -16.52
CA LEU A 241 7.46 4.41 -16.60
C LEU A 241 6.88 4.60 -15.20
N ASP A 242 6.26 5.77 -14.98
CA ASP A 242 5.65 6.14 -13.70
C ASP A 242 4.24 6.70 -13.95
N HIS A 243 3.28 5.76 -14.08
CA HIS A 243 1.88 6.11 -14.28
C HIS A 243 1.26 6.82 -13.07
N SER A 244 1.73 6.54 -11.86
CA SER A 244 1.30 7.27 -10.65
C SER A 244 1.70 8.75 -10.73
N ALA A 245 2.92 9.06 -11.19
CA ALA A 245 3.36 10.44 -11.41
C ALA A 245 2.53 11.13 -12.51
N PHE A 246 2.17 10.41 -13.57
CA PHE A 246 1.28 10.94 -14.61
C PHE A 246 -0.09 11.32 -14.02
N ILE A 247 -0.71 10.44 -13.24
CA ILE A 247 -2.01 10.70 -12.59
C ILE A 247 -1.90 11.90 -11.63
N ILE A 248 -0.86 11.94 -10.80
CA ILE A 248 -0.63 13.03 -9.86
C ILE A 248 -0.54 14.36 -10.60
N LYS A 249 0.31 14.44 -11.60
CA LYS A 249 0.58 15.67 -12.35
C LYS A 249 -0.65 16.23 -13.07
N HIS A 250 -1.42 15.36 -13.71
CA HIS A 250 -2.49 15.80 -14.60
C HIS A 250 -3.86 15.90 -13.95
N PHE A 251 -4.12 15.15 -12.86
CA PHE A 251 -5.45 15.08 -12.27
C PHE A 251 -5.53 15.51 -10.80
N LEU A 252 -4.44 15.42 -10.05
CA LEU A 252 -4.50 15.58 -8.60
C LEU A 252 -3.77 16.83 -8.08
N MET A 253 -2.59 17.11 -8.59
CA MET A 253 -1.72 18.16 -8.07
C MET A 253 -2.29 19.54 -8.37
N ILE A 254 -2.25 20.42 -7.36
CA ILE A 254 -2.42 21.86 -7.55
C ILE A 254 -1.04 22.45 -7.86
N PRO A 255 -0.88 23.20 -8.97
CA PRO A 255 0.37 23.89 -9.25
C PRO A 255 0.74 24.81 -8.08
N ASP A 256 2.02 24.83 -7.72
CA ASP A 256 2.50 25.86 -6.78
C ASP A 256 2.21 27.24 -7.40
N LYS A 257 1.57 28.10 -6.61
CA LYS A 257 1.40 29.51 -7.04
C LYS A 257 2.82 30.06 -7.21
N LYS A 258 3.12 30.51 -8.43
CA LYS A 258 4.34 31.25 -8.74
C LYS A 258 4.39 32.53 -7.93
#